data_99572a77734df34e89c32f41682a9066
#
_entry.id   99572a77734df34e89c32f41682a9066
#
_cell.length_a   1.000
_cell.length_b   1.000
_cell.length_c   1.000
_cell.angle_alpha   90.00
_cell.angle_beta   90.00
_cell.angle_gamma   90.00
#
_symmetry.space_group_name_H-M   'P 1'
#
loop_
_entity.id
_entity.type
_entity.pdbx_description
1 polymer ?
#
loop_
_entity_poly.entity_id
_entity_poly.type
_entity_poly.pdbx_seq_one_letter_code
_entity_poly.pdbx_strand_id
1 'polypeptide(L)'
;MATLRVAATKSLAVLALLALLIGVYYFAIRPGQLRWGATPEESAQPLPGDDLVAAPALRATRAVTIAGRPEDIWPWIIQIGYDRAGCYGYDLIENLGSKRGIRSAAKIVPELRRLSVGDKVYMSRIAYLVIHSITPNRFLVWVGEDPPHGAFTFALFPADERRTRLVVRTSLRYHWTDSRILLDLFTEFGDHVAVPRMLLGIRDRVEGRQIQPLAVQAMEIAVWLAALLEFLLGIVLILVRRQWWRTWITALLAASALLFALYAREPIWTAALLQVPILASMVWARGGNRRKVE
;
A
#
# COMPACT_ATOMS: atom_id res chain seq x y z
N MET A 1 10.38 4.14 44.13
CA MET A 1 10.29 5.38 43.32
C MET A 1 11.24 5.38 42.11
N ALA A 2 12.50 4.97 42.18
CA ALA A 2 13.44 4.97 41.04
C ALA A 2 13.01 4.04 39.88
N THR A 3 12.54 2.83 40.19
CA THR A 3 12.06 1.86 39.19
C THR A 3 10.84 2.35 38.44
N LEU A 4 9.91 3.02 39.12
CA LEU A 4 8.71 3.59 38.50
C LEU A 4 9.06 4.74 37.54
N ARG A 5 10.02 5.60 37.93
CA ARG A 5 10.52 6.68 37.07
C ARG A 5 11.19 6.14 35.79
N VAL A 6 12.00 5.09 35.92
CA VAL A 6 12.67 4.46 34.77
C VAL A 6 11.64 3.83 33.82
N ALA A 7 10.62 3.14 34.34
CA ALA A 7 9.55 2.57 33.53
C ALA A 7 8.76 3.65 32.79
N ALA A 8 8.37 4.73 33.50
CA ALA A 8 7.67 5.86 32.90
C ALA A 8 8.50 6.53 31.78
N THR A 9 9.81 6.72 31.97
CA THR A 9 10.70 7.31 30.95
C THR A 9 10.77 6.43 29.70
N LYS A 10 10.84 5.10 29.86
CA LYS A 10 10.85 4.16 28.73
C LYS A 10 9.54 4.15 27.97
N SER A 11 8.41 4.14 28.67
CA SER A 11 7.09 4.23 28.04
C SER A 11 6.93 5.53 27.28
N LEU A 12 7.37 6.66 27.84
CA LEU A 12 7.35 7.95 27.17
C LEU A 12 8.25 7.95 25.92
N ALA A 13 9.40 7.29 25.97
CA ALA A 13 10.27 7.16 24.80
C ALA A 13 9.64 6.34 23.67
N VAL A 14 8.89 5.27 23.98
CA VAL A 14 8.13 4.51 22.99
C VAL A 14 7.01 5.37 22.39
N LEU A 15 6.25 6.06 23.23
CA LEU A 15 5.18 6.96 22.77
C LEU A 15 5.72 8.07 21.87
N ALA A 16 6.87 8.66 22.22
CA ALA A 16 7.54 9.68 21.42
C ALA A 16 8.00 9.12 20.06
N LEU A 17 8.53 7.89 20.02
CA LEU A 17 8.88 7.22 18.78
C LEU A 17 7.67 7.00 17.89
N LEU A 18 6.58 6.47 18.45
CA LEU A 18 5.34 6.25 17.69
C LEU A 18 4.74 7.56 17.17
N ALA A 19 4.70 8.61 18.01
CA ALA A 19 4.23 9.93 17.62
C ALA A 19 5.09 10.54 16.49
N LEU A 20 6.42 10.38 16.56
CA LEU A 20 7.33 10.80 15.51
C LEU A 20 7.04 10.07 14.20
N LEU A 21 6.87 8.75 14.23
CA LEU A 21 6.59 7.96 13.02
C LEU A 21 5.24 8.30 12.40
N ILE A 22 4.21 8.48 13.24
CA ILE A 22 2.89 8.94 12.78
C ILE A 22 3.02 10.33 12.14
N GLY A 23 3.76 11.24 12.75
CA GLY A 23 4.01 12.57 12.21
C GLY A 23 4.75 12.52 10.86
N VAL A 24 5.82 11.75 10.76
CA VAL A 24 6.57 11.55 9.50
C VAL A 24 5.66 10.95 8.42
N TYR A 25 4.90 9.91 8.76
CA TYR A 25 3.94 9.34 7.81
C TYR A 25 2.91 10.39 7.36
N TYR A 26 2.24 11.06 8.28
CA TYR A 26 1.12 11.95 7.98
C TYR A 26 1.55 13.20 7.22
N PHE A 27 2.69 13.82 7.59
CA PHE A 27 3.12 15.09 7.02
C PHE A 27 4.11 14.94 5.85
N ALA A 28 4.93 13.90 5.82
CA ALA A 28 5.96 13.73 4.80
C ALA A 28 5.62 12.67 3.74
N ILE A 29 5.07 11.52 4.14
CA ILE A 29 4.86 10.38 3.23
C ILE A 29 3.46 10.42 2.61
N ARG A 30 2.43 10.55 3.43
CA ARG A 30 1.02 10.48 3.01
C ARG A 30 0.66 11.45 1.88
N PRO A 31 1.07 12.74 1.89
CA PRO A 31 0.73 13.66 0.81
C PRO A 31 1.24 13.22 -0.57
N GLY A 32 2.43 12.60 -0.62
CA GLY A 32 2.98 12.01 -1.84
C GLY A 32 2.19 10.76 -2.28
N GLN A 33 1.78 9.92 -1.34
CA GLN A 33 1.01 8.70 -1.62
C GLN A 33 -0.42 9.01 -2.09
N LEU A 34 -1.02 10.08 -1.61
CA LEU A 34 -2.34 10.53 -2.06
C LEU A 34 -2.36 10.96 -3.53
N ARG A 35 -1.21 11.35 -4.09
CA ARG A 35 -1.07 11.89 -5.46
C ARG A 35 0.01 11.19 -6.27
N TRP A 36 0.31 9.94 -5.96
CA TRP A 36 1.39 9.22 -6.63
C TRP A 36 1.19 9.19 -8.15
N GLY A 37 2.12 9.78 -8.89
CA GLY A 37 2.10 9.84 -10.36
C GLY A 37 1.01 10.72 -10.97
N ALA A 38 0.10 11.28 -10.17
CA ALA A 38 -0.95 12.18 -10.64
C ALA A 38 -0.48 13.65 -10.58
N THR A 39 -0.97 14.47 -11.54
CA THR A 39 -0.76 15.91 -11.51
C THR A 39 -1.73 16.59 -10.53
N PRO A 40 -1.47 17.85 -10.12
CA PRO A 40 -2.43 18.63 -9.33
C PRO A 40 -3.79 18.74 -10.01
N GLU A 41 -3.82 18.94 -11.34
CA GLU A 41 -5.03 19.07 -12.15
C GLU A 41 -5.82 17.77 -12.17
N GLU A 42 -5.16 16.60 -12.37
CA GLU A 42 -5.79 15.28 -12.30
C GLU A 42 -6.36 15.00 -10.90
N SER A 43 -5.73 15.51 -9.86
CA SER A 43 -6.21 15.36 -8.48
C SER A 43 -7.42 16.25 -8.18
N ALA A 44 -7.50 17.42 -8.81
CA ALA A 44 -8.55 18.40 -8.59
C ALA A 44 -9.78 18.20 -9.50
N GLN A 45 -9.62 17.60 -10.70
CA GLN A 45 -10.72 17.42 -11.65
C GLN A 45 -11.81 16.51 -11.07
N PRO A 46 -13.12 16.78 -11.31
CA PRO A 46 -14.19 15.89 -10.95
C PRO A 46 -14.12 14.57 -11.72
N LEU A 47 -14.35 13.46 -11.03
CA LEU A 47 -14.46 12.13 -11.64
C LEU A 47 -15.81 11.49 -11.26
N PRO A 48 -16.36 10.63 -12.13
CA PRO A 48 -17.53 9.83 -11.78
C PRO A 48 -17.29 9.07 -10.48
N GLY A 49 -18.25 9.11 -9.55
CA GLY A 49 -18.16 8.47 -8.24
C GLY A 49 -17.60 9.34 -7.12
N ASP A 50 -17.18 10.57 -7.40
CA ASP A 50 -16.70 11.51 -6.35
C ASP A 50 -17.81 11.90 -5.35
N ASP A 51 -19.05 11.83 -5.79
CA ASP A 51 -20.27 12.14 -5.03
C ASP A 51 -20.79 10.95 -4.20
N LEU A 52 -20.32 9.74 -4.47
CA LEU A 52 -20.81 8.52 -3.79
C LEU A 52 -20.35 8.43 -2.34
N VAL A 53 -19.22 9.03 -2.00
CA VAL A 53 -18.68 9.03 -0.63
C VAL A 53 -18.68 10.45 -0.10
N ALA A 54 -19.63 10.74 0.77
CA ALA A 54 -19.74 12.05 1.39
C ALA A 54 -18.56 12.31 2.34
N ALA A 55 -17.90 13.47 2.22
CA ALA A 55 -16.79 13.93 3.06
C ALA A 55 -15.72 12.84 3.33
N PRO A 56 -15.07 12.31 2.30
CA PRO A 56 -14.10 11.22 2.46
C PRO A 56 -12.91 11.68 3.31
N ALA A 57 -12.50 10.85 4.28
CA ALA A 57 -11.29 11.05 5.08
C ALA A 57 -10.03 10.75 4.28
N LEU A 58 -10.13 9.84 3.30
CA LEU A 58 -9.14 9.56 2.27
C LEU A 58 -9.73 9.90 0.90
N ARG A 59 -9.05 10.76 0.16
CA ARG A 59 -9.22 10.90 -1.29
C ARG A 59 -7.84 10.85 -1.93
N ALA A 60 -7.55 9.76 -2.61
CA ALA A 60 -6.27 9.53 -3.25
C ALA A 60 -6.45 9.42 -4.76
N THR A 61 -5.69 10.20 -5.52
CA THR A 61 -5.67 10.15 -6.99
C THR A 61 -4.29 9.74 -7.44
N ARG A 62 -4.21 8.63 -8.17
CA ARG A 62 -2.95 8.08 -8.66
C ARG A 62 -3.02 7.86 -10.16
N ALA A 63 -1.89 8.01 -10.84
CA ALA A 63 -1.91 7.91 -12.28
C ALA A 63 -0.61 7.36 -12.86
N VAL A 64 -0.73 6.75 -14.03
CA VAL A 64 0.39 6.28 -14.84
C VAL A 64 0.10 6.56 -16.31
N THR A 65 1.13 6.92 -17.09
CA THR A 65 1.04 6.96 -18.54
C THR A 65 1.35 5.57 -19.09
N ILE A 66 0.51 5.09 -20.00
CA ILE A 66 0.63 3.79 -20.65
C ILE A 66 0.74 3.99 -22.15
N ALA A 67 1.74 3.38 -22.78
CA ALA A 67 1.86 3.33 -24.23
C ALA A 67 0.84 2.34 -24.81
N GLY A 68 -0.37 2.84 -25.05
CA GLY A 68 -1.53 2.08 -25.55
C GLY A 68 -2.74 3.00 -25.61
N ARG A 69 -3.68 2.67 -26.49
CA ARG A 69 -4.97 3.38 -26.58
C ARG A 69 -5.90 2.90 -25.46
N PRO A 70 -6.95 3.65 -25.12
CA PRO A 70 -7.93 3.22 -24.11
C PRO A 70 -8.47 1.80 -24.35
N GLU A 71 -8.70 1.42 -25.62
CA GLU A 71 -9.20 0.11 -26.03
C GLU A 71 -8.22 -1.03 -25.72
N ASP A 72 -6.93 -0.75 -25.69
CA ASP A 72 -5.88 -1.72 -25.38
C ASP A 72 -5.74 -1.92 -23.85
N ILE A 73 -6.10 -0.90 -23.05
CA ILE A 73 -6.01 -0.90 -21.58
C ILE A 73 -7.30 -1.44 -20.95
N TRP A 74 -8.45 -1.07 -21.49
CA TRP A 74 -9.77 -1.38 -20.93
C TRP A 74 -9.99 -2.87 -20.60
N PRO A 75 -9.61 -3.83 -21.47
CA PRO A 75 -9.78 -5.24 -21.18
C PRO A 75 -9.03 -5.70 -19.92
N TRP A 76 -7.90 -5.06 -19.59
CA TRP A 76 -7.15 -5.36 -18.36
C TRP A 76 -7.87 -4.85 -17.13
N ILE A 77 -8.52 -3.69 -17.20
CA ILE A 77 -9.25 -3.10 -16.07
C ILE A 77 -10.50 -3.93 -15.75
N ILE A 78 -11.29 -4.30 -16.74
CA ILE A 78 -12.57 -4.99 -16.51
C ILE A 78 -12.42 -6.43 -16.03
N GLN A 79 -11.26 -7.06 -16.19
CA GLN A 79 -11.04 -8.42 -15.72
C GLN A 79 -10.41 -8.50 -14.31
N ILE A 80 -10.08 -7.36 -13.65
CA ILE A 80 -9.52 -7.31 -12.31
C ILE A 80 -10.45 -8.02 -11.29
N GLY A 81 -9.85 -8.67 -10.29
CA GLY A 81 -10.54 -9.26 -9.15
C GLY A 81 -9.90 -10.54 -8.67
N TYR A 82 -10.10 -10.86 -7.38
CA TYR A 82 -9.48 -11.96 -6.64
C TYR A 82 -9.69 -13.33 -7.32
N ASP A 83 -10.93 -13.72 -7.63
CA ASP A 83 -11.24 -14.97 -8.35
C ASP A 83 -11.45 -14.73 -9.86
N ARG A 84 -10.91 -13.62 -10.39
CA ARG A 84 -10.92 -13.24 -11.80
C ARG A 84 -9.50 -13.28 -12.38
N ALA A 85 -8.97 -12.15 -12.85
CA ALA A 85 -7.63 -12.09 -13.40
C ALA A 85 -6.54 -11.70 -12.38
N GLY A 86 -6.87 -11.59 -11.10
CA GLY A 86 -6.02 -11.00 -10.06
C GLY A 86 -6.03 -9.48 -10.09
N CYS A 87 -5.25 -8.85 -9.19
CA CYS A 87 -5.18 -7.39 -9.06
C CYS A 87 -3.92 -6.78 -9.69
N TYR A 88 -3.06 -7.59 -10.29
CA TYR A 88 -1.81 -7.19 -10.97
C TYR A 88 -0.76 -6.52 -10.08
N GLY A 89 -0.94 -6.55 -8.77
CA GLY A 89 -0.06 -5.97 -7.78
C GLY A 89 0.85 -6.99 -7.12
N TYR A 90 0.61 -7.26 -5.84
CA TYR A 90 1.35 -8.24 -5.05
C TYR A 90 0.64 -9.60 -5.05
N ASP A 91 0.86 -10.38 -6.09
CA ASP A 91 0.22 -11.68 -6.33
C ASP A 91 0.24 -12.60 -5.10
N LEU A 92 1.38 -12.65 -4.38
CA LEU A 92 1.55 -13.48 -3.18
C LEU A 92 0.63 -13.09 -2.01
N ILE A 93 0.18 -11.83 -1.96
CA ILE A 93 -0.73 -11.32 -0.91
C ILE A 93 -2.15 -11.28 -1.44
N GLU A 94 -2.34 -10.66 -2.60
CA GLU A 94 -3.66 -10.33 -3.15
C GLU A 94 -4.41 -11.56 -3.66
N ASN A 95 -3.68 -12.57 -4.19
CA ASN A 95 -4.29 -13.77 -4.75
C ASN A 95 -4.16 -15.01 -3.85
N LEU A 96 -3.74 -14.84 -2.59
CA LEU A 96 -3.57 -15.96 -1.68
C LEU A 96 -4.89 -16.71 -1.46
N GLY A 97 -4.92 -17.99 -1.87
CA GLY A 97 -6.10 -18.85 -1.79
C GLY A 97 -7.15 -18.62 -2.89
N SER A 98 -6.84 -17.86 -3.93
CA SER A 98 -7.70 -17.73 -5.11
C SER A 98 -7.82 -19.04 -5.86
N LYS A 99 -9.04 -19.34 -6.33
CA LYS A 99 -9.33 -20.54 -7.13
C LYS A 99 -8.63 -20.54 -8.50
N ARG A 100 -8.25 -19.37 -8.99
CA ARG A 100 -7.51 -19.21 -10.26
C ARG A 100 -5.99 -19.28 -10.10
N GLY A 101 -5.52 -19.53 -8.89
CA GLY A 101 -4.10 -19.63 -8.56
C GLY A 101 -3.51 -18.31 -8.07
N ILE A 102 -2.23 -18.38 -7.70
CA ILE A 102 -1.53 -17.28 -7.04
C ILE A 102 -1.14 -16.14 -8.00
N ARG A 103 -1.01 -16.40 -9.31
CA ARG A 103 -0.55 -15.39 -10.26
C ARG A 103 -1.71 -14.65 -10.90
N SER A 104 -1.60 -13.33 -10.99
CA SER A 104 -2.46 -12.54 -11.85
C SER A 104 -2.25 -12.91 -13.32
N ALA A 105 -3.32 -12.83 -14.11
CA ALA A 105 -3.30 -13.20 -15.52
C ALA A 105 -2.24 -12.39 -16.29
N ALA A 106 -1.50 -13.09 -17.16
CA ALA A 106 -0.51 -12.51 -18.06
C ALA A 106 -1.11 -12.15 -19.42
N LYS A 107 -2.37 -12.54 -19.69
CA LYS A 107 -3.10 -12.30 -20.94
C LYS A 107 -4.55 -11.97 -20.64
N ILE A 108 -5.22 -11.37 -21.60
CA ILE A 108 -6.67 -11.15 -21.53
C ILE A 108 -7.38 -12.51 -21.52
N VAL A 109 -8.26 -12.67 -20.53
CA VAL A 109 -9.08 -13.88 -20.32
C VAL A 109 -10.43 -13.67 -21.01
N PRO A 110 -10.75 -14.40 -22.09
CA PRO A 110 -11.95 -14.13 -22.90
C PRO A 110 -13.25 -14.16 -22.09
N GLU A 111 -13.36 -15.06 -21.11
CA GLU A 111 -14.54 -15.25 -20.26
C GLU A 111 -14.77 -14.06 -19.31
N LEU A 112 -13.77 -13.24 -19.07
CA LEU A 112 -13.83 -12.08 -18.17
C LEU A 112 -14.07 -10.75 -18.90
N ARG A 113 -14.32 -10.77 -20.19
CA ARG A 113 -14.56 -9.55 -21.00
C ARG A 113 -15.91 -8.88 -20.73
N ARG A 114 -16.82 -9.55 -20.03
CA ARG A 114 -18.13 -9.00 -19.68
C ARG A 114 -18.14 -8.59 -18.22
N LEU A 115 -18.59 -7.37 -17.99
CA LEU A 115 -18.80 -6.78 -16.68
C LEU A 115 -20.05 -5.89 -16.78
N SER A 116 -20.95 -6.01 -15.81
CA SER A 116 -22.21 -5.29 -15.79
C SER A 116 -22.35 -4.48 -14.49
N VAL A 117 -23.15 -3.43 -14.54
CA VAL A 117 -23.55 -2.69 -13.33
C VAL A 117 -24.26 -3.66 -12.38
N GLY A 118 -23.91 -3.62 -11.10
CA GLY A 118 -24.40 -4.53 -10.07
C GLY A 118 -23.53 -5.79 -9.88
N ASP A 119 -22.60 -6.09 -10.77
CA ASP A 119 -21.66 -7.22 -10.56
C ASP A 119 -20.78 -6.98 -9.34
N LYS A 120 -20.51 -8.07 -8.60
CA LYS A 120 -19.55 -8.06 -7.49
C LYS A 120 -18.14 -8.38 -7.98
N VAL A 121 -17.19 -7.53 -7.64
CA VAL A 121 -15.77 -7.76 -7.86
C VAL A 121 -15.10 -7.99 -6.53
N TYR A 122 -14.66 -9.21 -6.30
CA TYR A 122 -13.99 -9.58 -5.05
C TYR A 122 -12.54 -9.06 -5.05
N MET A 123 -12.15 -8.41 -3.96
CA MET A 123 -10.78 -7.99 -3.70
C MET A 123 -10.04 -8.98 -2.81
N SER A 124 -10.79 -9.82 -2.10
CA SER A 124 -10.31 -10.94 -1.28
C SER A 124 -11.42 -11.97 -1.13
N ARG A 125 -11.21 -13.01 -0.32
CA ARG A 125 -12.23 -14.04 -0.05
C ARG A 125 -13.52 -13.50 0.56
N ILE A 126 -13.45 -12.37 1.26
CA ILE A 126 -14.55 -11.82 2.06
C ILE A 126 -14.90 -10.38 1.71
N ALA A 127 -14.01 -9.65 1.02
CA ALA A 127 -14.23 -8.25 0.66
C ALA A 127 -14.51 -8.12 -0.83
N TYR A 128 -15.56 -7.40 -1.18
CA TYR A 128 -15.93 -7.11 -2.56
C TYR A 128 -16.38 -5.65 -2.72
N LEU A 129 -16.33 -5.19 -3.94
CA LEU A 129 -16.92 -3.94 -4.39
C LEU A 129 -17.98 -4.27 -5.46
N VAL A 130 -18.95 -3.40 -5.61
CA VAL A 130 -20.03 -3.54 -6.61
C VAL A 130 -19.76 -2.55 -7.74
N ILE A 131 -19.99 -2.98 -8.95
CA ILE A 131 -19.91 -2.11 -10.13
C ILE A 131 -21.07 -1.12 -10.09
N HIS A 132 -20.75 0.15 -9.91
CA HIS A 132 -21.73 1.24 -9.87
C HIS A 132 -22.03 1.79 -11.26
N SER A 133 -21.00 2.06 -12.05
CA SER A 133 -21.17 2.57 -13.41
C SER A 133 -20.02 2.17 -14.33
N ILE A 134 -20.35 2.05 -15.62
CA ILE A 134 -19.40 1.68 -16.69
C ILE A 134 -19.63 2.61 -17.88
N THR A 135 -18.56 3.26 -18.31
CA THR A 135 -18.48 3.91 -19.62
C THR A 135 -17.30 3.27 -20.35
N PRO A 136 -17.53 2.35 -21.29
CA PRO A 136 -16.46 1.58 -21.93
C PRO A 136 -15.33 2.47 -22.46
N ASN A 137 -14.10 2.03 -22.24
CA ASN A 137 -12.86 2.73 -22.62
C ASN A 137 -12.66 4.12 -21.99
N ARG A 138 -13.47 4.48 -20.99
CA ARG A 138 -13.40 5.79 -20.33
C ARG A 138 -13.43 5.69 -18.81
N PHE A 139 -14.50 5.12 -18.23
CA PHE A 139 -14.71 5.11 -16.78
C PHE A 139 -15.27 3.78 -16.30
N LEU A 140 -14.74 3.32 -15.15
CA LEU A 140 -15.30 2.21 -14.39
C LEU A 140 -15.31 2.63 -12.91
N VAL A 141 -16.51 2.61 -12.30
CA VAL A 141 -16.71 3.00 -10.91
C VAL A 141 -17.13 1.79 -10.10
N TRP A 142 -16.40 1.50 -9.06
CA TRP A 142 -16.73 0.50 -8.05
C TRP A 142 -17.10 1.20 -6.74
N VAL A 143 -18.02 0.61 -6.00
CA VAL A 143 -18.50 1.16 -4.73
C VAL A 143 -18.57 0.05 -3.69
N GLY A 144 -18.32 0.39 -2.43
CA GLY A 144 -18.57 -0.49 -1.29
C GLY A 144 -20.05 -0.70 -1.03
N GLU A 145 -20.38 -1.45 0.02
CA GLU A 145 -21.78 -1.71 0.42
C GLU A 145 -22.52 -0.42 0.78
N ASP A 146 -23.84 -0.47 0.74
CA ASP A 146 -24.74 0.65 1.10
C ASP A 146 -24.90 0.78 2.64
N PRO A 147 -24.71 1.97 3.23
CA PRO A 147 -24.21 3.20 2.61
C PRO A 147 -22.72 3.09 2.24
N PRO A 148 -22.29 3.68 1.10
CA PRO A 148 -20.95 3.47 0.62
C PRO A 148 -19.89 4.04 1.57
N HIS A 149 -19.04 3.17 2.08
CA HIS A 149 -17.85 3.55 2.84
C HIS A 149 -16.66 3.90 1.95
N GLY A 150 -16.66 3.38 0.71
CA GLY A 150 -15.60 3.61 -0.24
C GLY A 150 -16.09 3.58 -1.68
N ALA A 151 -15.39 4.32 -2.54
CA ALA A 151 -15.53 4.30 -3.99
C ALA A 151 -14.15 4.22 -4.63
N PHE A 152 -14.11 3.54 -5.78
CA PHE A 152 -12.87 3.33 -6.54
C PHE A 152 -13.18 3.55 -8.02
N THR A 153 -12.54 4.54 -8.62
CA THR A 153 -12.78 4.94 -10.01
C THR A 153 -11.53 4.73 -10.84
N PHE A 154 -11.67 3.99 -11.94
CA PHE A 154 -10.70 3.99 -13.03
C PHE A 154 -11.14 4.98 -14.08
N ALA A 155 -10.24 5.82 -14.55
CA ALA A 155 -10.47 6.79 -15.61
C ALA A 155 -9.37 6.71 -16.66
N LEU A 156 -9.74 6.66 -17.93
CA LEU A 156 -8.84 6.64 -19.08
C LEU A 156 -8.96 7.96 -19.83
N PHE A 157 -7.85 8.68 -19.95
CA PHE A 157 -7.76 9.93 -20.70
C PHE A 157 -6.70 9.78 -21.79
N PRO A 158 -7.04 9.87 -23.08
CA PRO A 158 -6.03 9.93 -24.12
C PRO A 158 -5.05 11.09 -23.87
N ALA A 159 -3.76 10.79 -23.78
CA ALA A 159 -2.71 11.81 -23.69
C ALA A 159 -2.25 12.23 -25.08
N ASP A 160 -2.22 11.33 -26.02
CA ASP A 160 -1.99 11.50 -27.46
C ASP A 160 -2.53 10.28 -28.23
N GLU A 161 -2.21 10.17 -29.52
CA GLU A 161 -2.69 9.07 -30.39
C GLU A 161 -2.23 7.67 -29.95
N ARG A 162 -1.14 7.57 -29.16
CA ARG A 162 -0.50 6.30 -28.78
C ARG A 162 -0.37 6.12 -27.28
N ARG A 163 -0.73 7.11 -26.48
CA ARG A 163 -0.58 7.05 -25.01
C ARG A 163 -1.85 7.45 -24.31
N THR A 164 -2.14 6.77 -23.24
CA THR A 164 -3.29 7.02 -22.37
C THR A 164 -2.82 7.25 -20.92
N ARG A 165 -3.43 8.21 -20.26
CA ARG A 165 -3.34 8.37 -18.81
C ARG A 165 -4.38 7.47 -18.15
N LEU A 166 -3.93 6.50 -17.41
CA LEU A 166 -4.76 5.73 -16.49
C LEU A 166 -4.71 6.42 -15.12
N VAL A 167 -5.83 6.99 -14.74
CA VAL A 167 -6.03 7.66 -13.45
C VAL A 167 -6.92 6.78 -12.58
N VAL A 168 -6.52 6.58 -11.34
CA VAL A 168 -7.32 5.86 -10.35
C VAL A 168 -7.58 6.79 -9.17
N ARG A 169 -8.85 6.90 -8.77
CA ARG A 169 -9.25 7.61 -7.57
C ARG A 169 -9.89 6.67 -6.57
N THR A 170 -9.36 6.68 -5.36
CA THR A 170 -9.92 6.00 -4.19
C THR A 170 -10.50 7.05 -3.25
N SER A 171 -11.74 6.88 -2.85
CA SER A 171 -12.38 7.66 -1.78
C SER A 171 -12.81 6.72 -0.67
N LEU A 172 -12.46 7.03 0.59
CA LEU A 172 -12.81 6.22 1.74
C LEU A 172 -13.28 7.14 2.87
N ARG A 173 -14.44 6.82 3.46
CA ARG A 173 -15.01 7.54 4.60
C ARG A 173 -14.74 6.76 5.87
N TYR A 174 -14.15 7.41 6.86
CA TYR A 174 -14.03 6.92 8.22
C TYR A 174 -13.93 8.09 9.22
N HIS A 175 -14.23 7.81 10.48
CA HIS A 175 -14.02 8.73 11.59
C HIS A 175 -13.19 8.04 12.67
N TRP A 176 -12.37 8.81 13.40
CA TRP A 176 -11.50 8.27 14.46
C TRP A 176 -12.26 7.58 15.59
N THR A 177 -13.55 7.87 15.74
CA THR A 177 -14.44 7.26 16.74
C THR A 177 -15.16 6.02 16.21
N ASP A 178 -14.99 5.65 14.96
CA ASP A 178 -15.66 4.50 14.37
C ASP A 178 -15.09 3.20 14.93
N SER A 179 -15.97 2.24 15.19
CA SER A 179 -15.56 0.89 15.64
C SER A 179 -14.70 0.15 14.63
N ARG A 180 -14.74 0.54 13.36
CA ARG A 180 -13.99 -0.02 12.24
C ARG A 180 -12.68 0.72 11.93
N ILE A 181 -12.30 1.73 12.72
CA ILE A 181 -11.16 2.61 12.42
C ILE A 181 -9.88 1.85 12.09
N LEU A 182 -9.58 0.75 12.79
CA LEU A 182 -8.38 -0.06 12.51
C LEU A 182 -8.44 -0.73 11.14
N LEU A 183 -9.63 -1.21 10.73
CA LEU A 183 -9.83 -1.78 9.40
C LEU A 183 -9.70 -0.71 8.31
N ASP A 184 -10.24 0.47 8.55
CA ASP A 184 -10.20 1.58 7.60
C ASP A 184 -8.77 2.10 7.42
N LEU A 185 -8.00 2.24 8.50
CA LEU A 185 -6.57 2.56 8.44
C LEU A 185 -5.74 1.47 7.74
N PHE A 186 -6.08 0.20 7.97
CA PHE A 186 -5.46 -0.90 7.25
C PHE A 186 -5.82 -0.87 5.76
N THR A 187 -7.06 -0.50 5.42
CA THR A 187 -7.49 -0.31 4.02
C THR A 187 -6.76 0.86 3.36
N GLU A 188 -6.60 2.00 4.06
CA GLU A 188 -5.79 3.13 3.57
C GLU A 188 -4.33 2.70 3.32
N PHE A 189 -3.74 1.99 4.27
CA PHE A 189 -2.40 1.45 4.12
C PHE A 189 -2.28 0.52 2.90
N GLY A 190 -3.20 -0.44 2.77
CA GLY A 190 -3.26 -1.37 1.65
C GLY A 190 -3.41 -0.65 0.31
N ASP A 191 -4.28 0.35 0.25
CA ASP A 191 -4.49 1.19 -0.93
C ASP A 191 -3.20 1.92 -1.35
N HIS A 192 -2.44 2.47 -0.39
CA HIS A 192 -1.19 3.15 -0.67
C HIS A 192 -0.10 2.22 -1.22
N VAL A 193 -0.09 0.97 -0.82
CA VAL A 193 0.88 -0.03 -1.27
C VAL A 193 0.43 -0.69 -2.58
N ALA A 194 -0.83 -1.13 -2.65
CA ALA A 194 -1.33 -1.98 -3.74
C ALA A 194 -1.67 -1.19 -5.01
N VAL A 195 -2.36 -0.04 -4.90
CA VAL A 195 -2.87 0.66 -6.09
C VAL A 195 -1.78 1.11 -7.05
N PRO A 196 -0.68 1.74 -6.61
CA PRO A 196 0.41 2.06 -7.52
C PRO A 196 1.05 0.84 -8.16
N ARG A 197 1.11 -0.30 -7.43
CA ARG A 197 1.65 -1.56 -7.97
C ARG A 197 0.72 -2.14 -9.03
N MET A 198 -0.58 -2.10 -8.79
CA MET A 198 -1.61 -2.47 -9.77
C MET A 198 -1.49 -1.63 -11.05
N LEU A 199 -1.35 -0.31 -10.93
CA LEU A 199 -1.18 0.59 -12.08
C LEU A 199 0.06 0.23 -12.91
N LEU A 200 1.19 -0.03 -12.26
CA LEU A 200 2.41 -0.49 -12.92
C LEU A 200 2.20 -1.87 -13.56
N GLY A 201 1.52 -2.77 -12.89
CA GLY A 201 1.21 -4.10 -13.39
C GLY A 201 0.30 -4.10 -14.63
N ILE A 202 -0.66 -3.17 -14.70
CA ILE A 202 -1.48 -2.95 -15.91
C ILE A 202 -0.60 -2.40 -17.04
N ARG A 203 0.20 -1.37 -16.77
CA ARG A 203 1.13 -0.79 -17.75
C ARG A 203 2.05 -1.84 -18.34
N ASP A 204 2.69 -2.64 -17.49
CA ASP A 204 3.68 -3.62 -17.92
C ASP A 204 3.06 -4.69 -18.84
N ARG A 205 1.78 -5.05 -18.60
CA ARG A 205 1.03 -5.99 -19.45
C ARG A 205 0.64 -5.39 -20.79
N VAL A 206 0.16 -4.15 -20.79
CA VAL A 206 -0.22 -3.44 -22.05
C VAL A 206 1.01 -3.20 -22.91
N GLU A 207 2.12 -2.81 -22.30
CA GLU A 207 3.37 -2.50 -23.01
C GLU A 207 4.24 -3.73 -23.30
N GLY A 208 3.77 -4.94 -22.95
CA GLY A 208 4.52 -6.18 -23.16
C GLY A 208 5.82 -6.26 -22.36
N ARG A 209 5.91 -5.53 -21.25
CA ARG A 209 7.09 -5.56 -20.36
C ARG A 209 7.13 -6.84 -19.54
N GLN A 210 8.29 -7.13 -18.99
CA GLN A 210 8.46 -8.28 -18.12
C GLN A 210 7.61 -8.11 -16.84
N ILE A 211 6.71 -9.07 -16.59
CA ILE A 211 5.93 -9.15 -15.36
C ILE A 211 6.87 -9.55 -14.21
N GLN A 212 6.75 -8.88 -13.08
CA GLN A 212 7.59 -9.15 -11.92
C GLN A 212 7.48 -10.61 -11.46
N PRO A 213 8.61 -11.34 -11.33
CA PRO A 213 8.63 -12.71 -10.83
C PRO A 213 8.13 -12.81 -9.39
N LEU A 214 7.45 -13.91 -9.04
CA LEU A 214 7.02 -14.17 -7.65
C LEU A 214 8.19 -14.18 -6.66
N ALA A 215 9.35 -14.63 -7.08
CA ALA A 215 10.55 -14.61 -6.23
C ALA A 215 10.94 -13.19 -5.80
N VAL A 216 10.83 -12.21 -6.70
CA VAL A 216 11.09 -10.80 -6.38
C VAL A 216 10.03 -10.26 -5.42
N GLN A 217 8.74 -10.57 -5.64
CA GLN A 217 7.69 -10.22 -4.70
C GLN A 217 7.90 -10.86 -3.32
N ALA A 218 8.32 -12.13 -3.27
CA ALA A 218 8.65 -12.81 -2.02
C ALA A 218 9.81 -12.13 -1.28
N MET A 219 10.84 -11.69 -2.00
CA MET A 219 11.95 -10.93 -1.42
C MET A 219 11.49 -9.58 -0.87
N GLU A 220 10.64 -8.84 -1.60
CA GLU A 220 10.06 -7.58 -1.12
C GLU A 220 9.29 -7.79 0.19
N ILE A 221 8.41 -8.79 0.23
CA ILE A 221 7.64 -9.13 1.43
C ILE A 221 8.54 -9.56 2.57
N ALA A 222 9.58 -10.36 2.31
CA ALA A 222 10.55 -10.78 3.32
C ALA A 222 11.29 -9.58 3.94
N VAL A 223 11.70 -8.61 3.13
CA VAL A 223 12.33 -7.37 3.61
C VAL A 223 11.37 -6.54 4.48
N TRP A 224 10.09 -6.42 4.09
CA TRP A 224 9.07 -5.74 4.90
C TRP A 224 8.87 -6.43 6.25
N LEU A 225 8.73 -7.76 6.24
CA LEU A 225 8.55 -8.55 7.47
C LEU A 225 9.79 -8.47 8.38
N ALA A 226 10.99 -8.52 7.81
CA ALA A 226 12.23 -8.36 8.58
C ALA A 226 12.29 -6.99 9.26
N ALA A 227 12.05 -5.91 8.51
CA ALA A 227 12.05 -4.56 9.05
C ALA A 227 10.97 -4.35 10.13
N LEU A 228 9.77 -4.89 9.91
CA LEU A 228 8.69 -4.87 10.92
C LEU A 228 9.09 -5.62 12.18
N LEU A 229 9.66 -6.82 12.05
CA LEU A 229 10.11 -7.63 13.19
C LEU A 229 11.22 -6.92 13.97
N GLU A 230 12.18 -6.33 13.28
CA GLU A 230 13.26 -5.54 13.87
C GLU A 230 12.72 -4.32 14.62
N PHE A 231 11.72 -3.63 14.07
CA PHE A 231 11.04 -2.52 14.74
C PHE A 231 10.33 -2.96 16.02
N LEU A 232 9.53 -4.04 15.95
CA LEU A 232 8.84 -4.58 17.12
C LEU A 232 9.81 -5.05 18.20
N LEU A 233 10.87 -5.75 17.80
CA LEU A 233 11.96 -6.14 18.72
C LEU A 233 12.62 -4.92 19.34
N GLY A 234 12.85 -3.86 18.59
CA GLY A 234 13.38 -2.59 19.07
C GLY A 234 12.52 -2.00 20.19
N ILE A 235 11.18 -1.98 20.00
CA ILE A 235 10.23 -1.53 21.04
C ILE A 235 10.34 -2.38 22.30
N VAL A 236 10.35 -3.71 22.19
CA VAL A 236 10.50 -4.61 23.33
C VAL A 236 11.82 -4.36 24.05
N LEU A 237 12.91 -4.19 23.31
CA LEU A 237 14.24 -3.92 23.88
C LEU A 237 14.33 -2.55 24.59
N ILE A 238 13.60 -1.53 24.14
CA ILE A 238 13.48 -0.25 24.86
C ILE A 238 12.90 -0.49 26.26
N LEU A 239 11.85 -1.31 26.34
CA LEU A 239 11.15 -1.55 27.61
C LEU A 239 11.98 -2.37 28.60
N VAL A 240 12.74 -3.39 28.12
CA VAL A 240 13.44 -4.33 28.99
C VAL A 240 14.88 -3.96 29.29
N ARG A 241 15.59 -3.24 28.38
CA ARG A 241 17.02 -3.00 28.54
C ARG A 241 17.34 -1.77 29.40
N ARG A 242 18.49 -1.84 30.10
CA ARG A 242 18.97 -0.71 30.91
C ARG A 242 19.44 0.46 30.05
N GLN A 243 20.14 0.20 28.96
CA GLN A 243 20.60 1.22 27.99
C GLN A 243 19.58 1.37 26.85
N TRP A 244 18.35 1.70 27.19
CA TRP A 244 17.21 1.79 26.28
C TRP A 244 17.40 2.79 25.14
N TRP A 245 18.15 3.86 25.29
CA TRP A 245 18.37 4.87 24.26
C TRP A 245 19.10 4.32 23.03
N ARG A 246 19.99 3.32 23.18
CA ARG A 246 20.64 2.64 22.04
C ARG A 246 19.61 1.82 21.24
N THR A 247 18.73 1.16 21.93
CA THR A 247 17.66 0.38 21.29
C THR A 247 16.59 1.28 20.65
N TRP A 248 16.42 2.51 21.15
CA TRP A 248 15.56 3.51 20.54
C TRP A 248 16.06 3.91 19.13
N ILE A 249 17.38 4.13 18.98
CA ILE A 249 18.00 4.39 17.68
C ILE A 249 17.78 3.21 16.72
N THR A 250 17.97 1.97 17.20
CA THR A 250 17.72 0.76 16.40
C THR A 250 16.27 0.68 15.92
N ALA A 251 15.31 0.94 16.81
CA ALA A 251 13.89 0.92 16.46
C ALA A 251 13.53 2.02 15.43
N LEU A 252 14.13 3.21 15.57
CA LEU A 252 13.94 4.30 14.60
C LEU A 252 14.50 3.93 13.23
N LEU A 253 15.70 3.34 13.16
CA LEU A 253 16.30 2.90 11.90
C LEU A 253 15.45 1.80 11.24
N ALA A 254 14.96 0.82 12.00
CA ALA A 254 14.12 -0.25 11.50
C ALA A 254 12.78 0.30 10.94
N ALA A 255 12.15 1.22 11.66
CA ALA A 255 10.93 1.89 11.20
C ALA A 255 11.17 2.70 9.92
N SER A 256 12.29 3.43 9.83
CA SER A 256 12.66 4.20 8.64
C SER A 256 12.89 3.29 7.43
N ALA A 257 13.56 2.15 7.63
CA ALA A 257 13.78 1.15 6.59
C ALA A 257 12.46 0.51 6.12
N LEU A 258 11.52 0.24 7.04
CA LEU A 258 10.20 -0.28 6.71
C LEU A 258 9.40 0.72 5.87
N LEU A 259 9.34 1.97 6.29
CA LEU A 259 8.66 3.03 5.55
C LEU A 259 9.28 3.24 4.17
N PHE A 260 10.62 3.23 4.08
CA PHE A 260 11.31 3.31 2.80
C PHE A 260 10.96 2.12 1.89
N ALA A 261 11.06 0.89 2.40
CA ALA A 261 10.78 -0.31 1.62
C ALA A 261 9.33 -0.37 1.10
N LEU A 262 8.37 0.12 1.90
CA LEU A 262 6.95 0.11 1.52
C LEU A 262 6.59 1.21 0.50
N TYR A 263 7.22 2.39 0.59
CA TYR A 263 6.73 3.57 -0.11
C TYR A 263 7.68 4.16 -1.15
N ALA A 264 8.99 3.91 -1.06
CA ALA A 264 9.95 4.48 -2.02
C ALA A 264 9.96 3.79 -3.38
N ARG A 265 9.48 2.52 -3.45
CA ARG A 265 9.44 1.71 -4.68
C ARG A 265 10.75 1.62 -5.43
N GLU A 266 11.82 1.79 -4.72
CA GLU A 266 13.16 1.56 -5.19
C GLU A 266 13.42 0.05 -5.40
N PRO A 267 14.43 -0.33 -6.16
CA PRO A 267 14.81 -1.73 -6.27
C PRO A 267 14.99 -2.37 -4.89
N ILE A 268 14.45 -3.57 -4.71
CA ILE A 268 14.40 -4.25 -3.41
C ILE A 268 15.77 -4.37 -2.72
N TRP A 269 16.85 -4.42 -3.49
CA TRP A 269 18.20 -4.49 -2.94
C TRP A 269 18.59 -3.22 -2.15
N THR A 270 18.05 -2.04 -2.48
CA THR A 270 18.28 -0.81 -1.71
C THR A 270 17.67 -0.92 -0.32
N ALA A 271 16.43 -1.41 -0.24
CA ALA A 271 15.77 -1.68 1.04
C ALA A 271 16.47 -2.79 1.82
N ALA A 272 16.98 -3.84 1.15
CA ALA A 272 17.77 -4.89 1.79
C ALA A 272 19.10 -4.38 2.35
N LEU A 273 19.77 -3.47 1.67
CA LEU A 273 21.00 -2.84 2.17
C LEU A 273 20.75 -2.02 3.45
N LEU A 274 19.58 -1.43 3.60
CA LEU A 274 19.22 -0.70 4.82
C LEU A 274 19.11 -1.61 6.06
N GLN A 275 18.96 -2.94 5.88
CA GLN A 275 18.98 -3.89 7.00
C GLN A 275 20.37 -4.00 7.65
N VAL A 276 21.45 -3.76 6.90
CA VAL A 276 22.84 -3.88 7.40
C VAL A 276 23.10 -2.94 8.58
N PRO A 277 22.85 -1.62 8.49
CA PRO A 277 23.05 -0.71 9.63
C PRO A 277 22.13 -1.02 10.81
N ILE A 278 20.93 -1.57 10.56
CA ILE A 278 20.01 -1.97 11.62
C ILE A 278 20.58 -3.14 12.40
N LEU A 279 21.03 -4.19 11.73
CA LEU A 279 21.68 -5.34 12.36
C LEU A 279 22.94 -4.93 13.10
N ALA A 280 23.76 -4.04 12.52
CA ALA A 280 24.95 -3.50 13.18
C ALA A 280 24.58 -2.73 14.46
N SER A 281 23.51 -1.92 14.43
CA SER A 281 23.02 -1.19 15.60
C SER A 281 22.48 -2.11 16.69
N MET A 282 21.86 -3.23 16.34
CA MET A 282 21.42 -4.26 17.29
C MET A 282 22.60 -4.93 18.02
N VAL A 283 23.67 -5.26 17.26
CA VAL A 283 24.90 -5.81 17.83
C VAL A 283 25.57 -4.79 18.77
N TRP A 284 25.66 -3.53 18.34
CA TRP A 284 26.19 -2.45 19.17
C TRP A 284 25.37 -2.25 20.46
N ALA A 285 24.05 -2.31 20.38
CA ALA A 285 23.16 -2.24 21.52
C ALA A 285 23.34 -3.41 22.50
N ARG A 286 23.84 -4.57 22.04
CA ARG A 286 24.19 -5.73 22.90
C ARG A 286 25.53 -5.54 23.62
N GLY A 287 26.53 -4.92 22.99
CA GLY A 287 27.91 -4.81 23.51
C GLY A 287 28.06 -3.98 24.77
N GLY A 288 27.14 -3.05 25.05
CA GLY A 288 27.20 -2.19 26.23
C GLY A 288 27.02 -2.89 27.60
N ASN A 289 26.62 -4.17 27.59
CA ASN A 289 26.40 -4.92 28.84
C ASN A 289 27.64 -5.71 29.34
N ARG A 290 28.68 -5.83 28.50
CA ARG A 290 29.89 -6.64 28.84
C ARG A 290 31.01 -5.89 29.57
N ARG A 291 30.96 -4.56 29.65
CA ARG A 291 32.08 -3.76 30.26
C ARG A 291 31.91 -3.42 31.73
N LYS A 292 31.09 -4.14 32.51
CA LYS A 292 30.93 -3.93 33.95
C LYS A 292 31.11 -5.21 34.79
N VAL A 293 31.92 -6.13 34.33
CA VAL A 293 32.34 -7.34 35.10
C VAL A 293 33.88 -7.44 35.12
N GLU A 294 34.56 -6.32 35.23
CA GLU A 294 35.98 -6.24 35.63
C GLU A 294 36.12 -5.18 36.73
#